data_17f44fc1fa9a1e300f16b313faebf56f
#
_entry.id   17f44fc1fa9a1e300f16b313faebf56f
#
_cell.length_a   1.000
_cell.length_b   1.000
_cell.length_c   1.000
_cell.angle_alpha   90.00
_cell.angle_beta   90.00
_cell.angle_gamma   90.00
#
_symmetry.space_group_name_H-M   'P 1'
#
loop_
_entity.id
_entity.type
_entity.pdbx_description
1 polymer ?
#
loop_
_entity_poly.entity_id
_entity_poly.type
_entity_poly.pdbx_seq_one_letter_code
_entity_poly.pdbx_strand_id
1 'polypeptide(L)'
;MKHRNERKNNSRQNGKIFKANLLSEGEKKLLSVFTMLEVLGDESSLMIYDEPDSQIHISRKSEIKKLVERYDNRQHIITTHSPTLASAFFDSSEHLNCLTKNTNGFTEKIDKDKYALIAELTDNIWNVSDQNTFLASNKPITLLVEGKTDKIHIEEAFKRLKGSYPELDFDVFAMNTCERIKDVLVGLSKSLGSDIDWGSRKIIGIMDNDGAGVDAIHKMKINNPNKYDALGASRNFYIFLLPKNDGFEDGFTIENCYPVRLYEESVKTSLFDKLGHFENLSIDKIADDIKNKSKLHLANNCSTYSDEDFSGFNPIFKIIDEIRQL
;
A
#
# COMPACT_ATOMS: atom_id res chain seq x y z
N MET A 1 -14.58 -54.67 -27.49
CA MET A 1 -13.85 -54.28 -26.29
C MET A 1 -12.93 -53.12 -26.64
N LYS A 2 -13.29 -51.90 -26.25
CA LYS A 2 -12.48 -50.70 -26.48
C LYS A 2 -11.72 -50.39 -25.18
N HIS A 3 -10.41 -50.64 -25.13
CA HIS A 3 -9.55 -50.17 -24.07
C HIS A 3 -9.40 -48.66 -24.21
N ARG A 4 -10.08 -47.93 -23.34
CA ARG A 4 -9.80 -46.50 -23.08
C ARG A 4 -8.48 -46.45 -22.31
N ASN A 5 -7.40 -46.03 -22.99
CA ASN A 5 -6.17 -45.64 -22.34
C ASN A 5 -6.46 -44.36 -21.51
N GLU A 6 -6.64 -44.49 -20.21
CA GLU A 6 -6.59 -43.38 -19.27
C GLU A 6 -5.16 -42.84 -19.26
N ARG A 7 -4.94 -41.75 -19.98
CA ARG A 7 -3.71 -40.95 -19.82
C ARG A 7 -3.69 -40.38 -18.40
N LYS A 8 -2.87 -40.96 -17.54
CA LYS A 8 -2.62 -40.45 -16.20
C LYS A 8 -1.85 -39.13 -16.33
N ASN A 9 -2.54 -38.00 -16.17
CA ASN A 9 -1.90 -36.69 -16.06
C ASN A 9 -1.17 -36.63 -14.71
N ASN A 10 0.13 -36.84 -14.72
CA ASN A 10 1.00 -36.78 -13.55
C ASN A 10 1.94 -35.60 -13.71
N SER A 11 2.06 -34.74 -12.70
CA SER A 11 3.12 -33.74 -12.59
C SER A 11 4.24 -34.24 -11.65
N ARG A 12 5.48 -33.75 -11.84
CA ARG A 12 6.62 -34.08 -10.96
C ARG A 12 7.04 -32.86 -10.17
N GLN A 13 7.13 -33.03 -8.86
CA GLN A 13 7.74 -32.05 -7.97
C GLN A 13 8.73 -32.79 -7.05
N ASN A 14 9.99 -32.37 -7.02
CA ASN A 14 11.06 -33.02 -6.27
C ASN A 14 11.18 -34.54 -6.52
N GLY A 15 11.01 -34.94 -7.79
CA GLY A 15 11.10 -36.36 -8.18
C GLY A 15 9.86 -37.22 -7.84
N LYS A 16 8.87 -36.69 -7.14
CA LYS A 16 7.61 -37.39 -6.85
C LYS A 16 6.58 -37.13 -7.92
N ILE A 17 5.82 -38.17 -8.27
CA ILE A 17 4.72 -38.06 -9.23
C ILE A 17 3.42 -37.77 -8.48
N PHE A 18 2.77 -36.68 -8.82
CA PHE A 18 1.48 -36.31 -8.25
C PHE A 18 0.37 -36.45 -9.30
N LYS A 19 -0.82 -36.81 -8.84
CA LYS A 19 -2.01 -36.77 -9.69
C LYS A 19 -2.44 -35.31 -9.81
N ALA A 20 -2.81 -34.85 -11.01
CA ALA A 20 -3.22 -33.49 -11.27
C ALA A 20 -4.40 -33.00 -10.39
N ASN A 21 -5.28 -33.93 -9.97
CA ASN A 21 -6.39 -33.60 -9.07
C ASN A 21 -5.99 -33.29 -7.63
N LEU A 22 -4.72 -33.53 -7.24
CA LEU A 22 -4.19 -33.19 -5.92
C LEU A 22 -3.53 -31.81 -5.89
N LEU A 23 -3.41 -31.14 -7.02
CA LEU A 23 -2.92 -29.78 -7.12
C LEU A 23 -3.95 -28.79 -6.58
N SER A 24 -3.49 -27.73 -5.92
CA SER A 24 -4.32 -26.56 -5.59
C SER A 24 -4.85 -25.90 -6.86
N GLU A 25 -5.90 -25.11 -6.75
CA GLU A 25 -6.49 -24.44 -7.92
C GLU A 25 -5.48 -23.49 -8.58
N GLY A 26 -4.65 -22.78 -7.79
CA GLY A 26 -3.57 -21.94 -8.32
C GLY A 26 -2.49 -22.74 -9.06
N GLU A 27 -2.11 -23.94 -8.58
CA GLU A 27 -1.16 -24.80 -9.27
C GLU A 27 -1.76 -25.38 -10.56
N LYS A 28 -3.05 -25.73 -10.54
CA LYS A 28 -3.76 -26.17 -11.76
C LYS A 28 -3.80 -25.05 -12.80
N LYS A 29 -4.02 -23.79 -12.38
CA LYS A 29 -4.04 -22.64 -13.28
C LYS A 29 -2.66 -22.39 -13.89
N LEU A 30 -1.57 -22.40 -13.10
CA LEU A 30 -0.20 -22.30 -13.63
C LEU A 30 0.14 -23.44 -14.58
N LEU A 31 -0.24 -24.67 -14.24
CA LEU A 31 -0.05 -25.82 -15.11
C LEU A 31 -0.82 -25.67 -16.43
N SER A 32 -2.02 -25.11 -16.39
CA SER A 32 -2.82 -24.83 -17.60
C SER A 32 -2.11 -23.81 -18.50
N VAL A 33 -1.65 -22.69 -17.96
CA VAL A 33 -0.87 -21.67 -18.71
C VAL A 33 0.38 -22.31 -19.32
N PHE A 34 1.14 -23.05 -18.52
CA PHE A 34 2.33 -23.76 -18.99
C PHE A 34 2.01 -24.76 -20.13
N THR A 35 0.92 -25.54 -19.98
CA THR A 35 0.52 -26.52 -21.00
C THR A 35 0.11 -25.82 -22.29
N MET A 36 -0.59 -24.70 -22.22
CA MET A 36 -0.94 -23.90 -23.40
C MET A 36 0.32 -23.43 -24.13
N LEU A 37 1.32 -22.95 -23.38
CA LEU A 37 2.57 -22.49 -23.95
C LEU A 37 3.41 -23.62 -24.55
N GLU A 38 3.58 -24.72 -23.85
CA GLU A 38 4.47 -25.80 -24.26
C GLU A 38 3.86 -26.75 -25.30
N VAL A 39 2.55 -27.00 -25.23
CA VAL A 39 1.92 -28.07 -25.97
C VAL A 39 1.07 -27.58 -27.14
N LEU A 40 0.41 -26.42 -26.95
CA LEU A 40 -0.57 -25.94 -27.92
C LEU A 40 -0.04 -24.77 -28.77
N GLY A 41 0.96 -24.03 -28.27
CA GLY A 41 1.48 -22.87 -28.95
C GLY A 41 2.71 -23.17 -29.81
N ASP A 42 2.81 -22.53 -30.95
CA ASP A 42 3.99 -22.48 -31.83
C ASP A 42 4.47 -21.01 -32.01
N GLU A 43 5.53 -20.80 -32.79
CA GLU A 43 6.12 -19.46 -33.00
C GLU A 43 5.19 -18.46 -33.68
N SER A 44 4.16 -18.94 -34.39
CA SER A 44 3.17 -18.09 -35.08
C SER A 44 1.87 -17.90 -34.27
N SER A 45 1.80 -18.46 -33.06
CA SER A 45 0.58 -18.45 -32.27
C SER A 45 0.34 -17.11 -31.58
N LEU A 46 -0.91 -16.63 -31.64
CA LEU A 46 -1.43 -15.60 -30.75
C LEU A 46 -2.05 -16.27 -29.52
N MET A 47 -1.48 -16.04 -28.37
CA MET A 47 -1.92 -16.60 -27.09
C MET A 47 -2.77 -15.59 -26.34
N ILE A 48 -4.02 -15.94 -26.04
CA ILE A 48 -4.96 -15.08 -25.31
C ILE A 48 -5.26 -15.74 -23.95
N TYR A 49 -5.02 -15.01 -22.87
CA TYR A 49 -5.27 -15.47 -21.51
C TYR A 49 -6.26 -14.53 -20.83
N ASP A 50 -7.39 -15.08 -20.42
CA ASP A 50 -8.39 -14.34 -19.65
C ASP A 50 -8.21 -14.65 -18.16
N GLU A 51 -7.83 -13.63 -17.39
CA GLU A 51 -7.54 -13.70 -15.95
C GLU A 51 -6.70 -14.94 -15.57
N PRO A 52 -5.50 -15.11 -16.14
CA PRO A 52 -4.68 -16.30 -15.87
C PRO A 52 -4.19 -16.37 -14.43
N ASP A 53 -4.23 -15.26 -13.71
CA ASP A 53 -3.83 -15.14 -12.32
C ASP A 53 -4.98 -15.30 -11.32
N SER A 54 -6.19 -15.53 -11.78
CA SER A 54 -7.32 -15.86 -10.91
C SER A 54 -7.01 -17.11 -10.08
N GLN A 55 -7.30 -17.06 -8.76
CA GLN A 55 -7.05 -18.14 -7.79
C GLN A 55 -5.55 -18.44 -7.52
N ILE A 56 -4.62 -17.70 -8.11
CA ILE A 56 -3.19 -17.80 -7.79
C ILE A 56 -2.88 -16.88 -6.60
N HIS A 57 -2.16 -17.42 -5.61
CA HIS A 57 -1.71 -16.61 -4.47
C HIS A 57 -0.86 -15.43 -4.93
N ILE A 58 -1.04 -14.28 -4.27
CA ILE A 58 -0.42 -13.01 -4.68
C ILE A 58 1.10 -13.11 -4.88
N SER A 59 1.80 -13.85 -4.02
CA SER A 59 3.25 -14.06 -4.09
C SER A 59 3.72 -14.84 -5.33
N ARG A 60 2.81 -15.55 -6.01
CA ARG A 60 3.14 -16.39 -7.16
C ARG A 60 2.64 -15.82 -8.50
N LYS A 61 1.93 -14.69 -8.48
CA LYS A 61 1.40 -14.09 -9.72
C LYS A 61 2.50 -13.68 -10.71
N SER A 62 3.67 -13.27 -10.21
CA SER A 62 4.84 -12.96 -11.06
C SER A 62 5.39 -14.19 -11.81
N GLU A 63 5.04 -15.41 -11.42
CA GLU A 63 5.44 -16.62 -12.16
C GLU A 63 4.81 -16.67 -13.55
N ILE A 64 3.61 -16.05 -13.73
CA ILE A 64 2.97 -15.94 -15.05
C ILE A 64 3.85 -15.12 -16.00
N LYS A 65 4.39 -13.98 -15.54
CA LYS A 65 5.34 -13.18 -16.33
C LYS A 65 6.52 -14.03 -16.76
N LYS A 66 7.16 -14.74 -15.83
CA LYS A 66 8.31 -15.61 -16.15
C LYS A 66 7.98 -16.71 -17.15
N LEU A 67 6.74 -17.23 -17.13
CA LEU A 67 6.29 -18.22 -18.09
C LEU A 67 6.11 -17.58 -19.47
N VAL A 68 5.47 -16.43 -19.56
CA VAL A 68 5.21 -15.72 -20.81
C VAL A 68 6.53 -15.25 -21.46
N GLU A 69 7.44 -14.65 -20.69
CA GLU A 69 8.75 -14.17 -21.18
C GLU A 69 9.68 -15.29 -21.69
N ARG A 70 9.46 -16.54 -21.25
CA ARG A 70 10.18 -17.69 -21.80
C ARG A 70 9.84 -17.99 -23.25
N TYR A 71 8.71 -17.46 -23.73
CA TYR A 71 8.17 -17.64 -25.09
C TYR A 71 7.95 -16.28 -25.76
N ASP A 72 8.95 -15.41 -25.69
CA ASP A 72 8.96 -14.04 -26.20
C ASP A 72 8.82 -13.96 -27.74
N ASN A 73 9.08 -15.06 -28.44
CA ASN A 73 8.86 -15.23 -29.87
C ASN A 73 7.37 -15.36 -30.28
N ARG A 74 6.44 -15.30 -29.32
CA ARG A 74 4.98 -15.39 -29.54
C ARG A 74 4.29 -14.10 -29.16
N GLN A 75 3.10 -13.88 -29.70
CA GLN A 75 2.25 -12.77 -29.27
C GLN A 75 1.37 -13.20 -28.11
N HIS A 76 1.31 -12.38 -27.06
CA HIS A 76 0.53 -12.65 -25.85
C HIS A 76 -0.43 -11.50 -25.57
N ILE A 77 -1.71 -11.82 -25.33
CA ILE A 77 -2.71 -10.91 -24.81
C ILE A 77 -3.18 -11.47 -23.47
N ILE A 78 -3.07 -10.66 -22.42
CA ILE A 78 -3.45 -11.06 -21.05
C ILE A 78 -4.46 -10.05 -20.52
N THR A 79 -5.62 -10.53 -20.07
CA THR A 79 -6.53 -9.69 -19.27
C THR A 79 -6.32 -9.97 -17.79
N THR A 80 -6.42 -8.96 -16.96
CA THR A 80 -6.35 -9.13 -15.51
C THR A 80 -7.01 -7.96 -14.77
N HIS A 81 -7.62 -8.24 -13.64
CA HIS A 81 -8.01 -7.26 -12.64
C HIS A 81 -6.98 -7.16 -11.49
N SER A 82 -5.86 -7.87 -11.58
CA SER A 82 -4.86 -7.90 -10.53
C SER A 82 -3.78 -6.85 -10.73
N PRO A 83 -3.67 -5.87 -9.83
CA PRO A 83 -2.60 -4.89 -9.86
C PRO A 83 -1.21 -5.54 -9.82
N THR A 84 -1.07 -6.64 -9.07
CA THR A 84 0.20 -7.38 -8.93
C THR A 84 0.64 -8.01 -10.25
N LEU A 85 -0.27 -8.59 -11.04
CA LEU A 85 0.11 -9.11 -12.34
C LEU A 85 0.36 -7.98 -13.33
N ALA A 86 -0.50 -6.96 -13.37
CA ALA A 86 -0.31 -5.80 -14.24
C ALA A 86 1.04 -5.11 -13.97
N SER A 87 1.42 -4.92 -12.69
CA SER A 87 2.71 -4.31 -12.33
C SER A 87 3.92 -5.15 -12.70
N ALA A 88 3.77 -6.47 -12.74
CA ALA A 88 4.87 -7.35 -13.15
C ALA A 88 5.33 -7.06 -14.60
N PHE A 89 4.46 -6.53 -15.46
CA PHE A 89 4.77 -6.17 -16.85
C PHE A 89 5.14 -4.70 -17.06
N PHE A 90 5.45 -3.94 -16.01
CA PHE A 90 5.74 -2.50 -16.12
C PHE A 90 6.94 -2.12 -16.98
N ASP A 91 7.94 -2.98 -17.04
CA ASP A 91 9.09 -2.74 -17.89
C ASP A 91 8.72 -2.78 -19.38
N SER A 92 7.55 -3.40 -19.68
CA SER A 92 6.94 -3.50 -21.00
C SER A 92 5.75 -2.52 -21.14
N SER A 93 5.81 -1.34 -20.56
CA SER A 93 4.68 -0.41 -20.37
C SER A 93 3.96 0.04 -21.62
N GLU A 94 4.60 -0.07 -22.79
CA GLU A 94 3.99 0.23 -24.10
C GLU A 94 2.79 -0.69 -24.41
N HIS A 95 2.68 -1.80 -23.69
CA HIS A 95 1.67 -2.83 -23.94
C HIS A 95 0.55 -2.90 -22.88
N LEU A 96 0.61 -2.04 -21.85
CA LEU A 96 -0.44 -2.00 -20.84
C LEU A 96 -1.61 -1.10 -21.29
N ASN A 97 -2.78 -1.69 -21.45
CA ASN A 97 -4.01 -0.97 -21.79
C ASN A 97 -5.04 -1.13 -20.70
N CYS A 98 -5.65 -0.04 -20.24
CA CYS A 98 -6.79 -0.09 -19.33
C CYS A 98 -8.09 0.11 -20.11
N LEU A 99 -9.06 -0.73 -19.81
CA LEU A 99 -10.40 -0.67 -20.37
C LEU A 99 -11.41 -0.29 -19.28
N THR A 100 -12.26 0.68 -19.54
CA THR A 100 -13.35 1.06 -18.66
C THR A 100 -14.67 1.12 -19.42
N LYS A 101 -15.79 1.18 -18.68
CA LYS A 101 -17.10 1.47 -19.26
C LYS A 101 -17.37 2.97 -19.16
N ASN A 102 -17.69 3.59 -20.28
CA ASN A 102 -18.15 4.96 -20.29
C ASN A 102 -19.61 5.08 -19.79
N THR A 103 -20.10 6.28 -19.65
CA THR A 103 -21.47 6.58 -19.18
C THR A 103 -22.57 5.93 -19.99
N ASN A 104 -22.32 5.58 -21.27
CA ASN A 104 -23.23 4.89 -22.16
C ASN A 104 -23.07 3.35 -22.12
N GLY A 105 -22.21 2.83 -21.25
CA GLY A 105 -21.96 1.39 -21.07
C GLY A 105 -21.03 0.77 -22.12
N PHE A 106 -20.46 1.55 -23.04
CA PHE A 106 -19.46 1.07 -24.00
C PHE A 106 -18.08 0.98 -23.36
N THR A 107 -17.34 -0.07 -23.74
CA THR A 107 -15.96 -0.24 -23.32
C THR A 107 -15.05 0.70 -24.13
N GLU A 108 -14.23 1.47 -23.45
CA GLU A 108 -13.25 2.37 -24.05
C GLU A 108 -11.87 2.19 -23.40
N LYS A 109 -10.82 2.47 -24.17
CA LYS A 109 -9.45 2.51 -23.66
C LYS A 109 -9.25 3.85 -22.94
N ILE A 110 -8.72 3.77 -21.73
CA ILE A 110 -8.30 4.97 -20.99
C ILE A 110 -6.85 5.26 -21.32
N ASP A 111 -6.58 6.49 -21.75
CA ASP A 111 -5.22 7.00 -21.95
C ASP A 111 -4.75 7.68 -20.65
N LYS A 112 -4.30 6.89 -19.71
CA LYS A 112 -3.68 7.32 -18.44
C LYS A 112 -2.28 6.74 -18.33
N ASP A 113 -1.42 7.40 -17.56
CA ASP A 113 -0.14 6.79 -17.23
C ASP A 113 -0.35 5.49 -16.43
N LYS A 114 0.62 4.58 -16.55
CA LYS A 114 0.52 3.23 -15.96
C LYS A 114 0.33 3.22 -14.44
N TYR A 115 0.82 4.21 -13.74
CA TYR A 115 0.69 4.32 -12.29
C TYR A 115 -0.73 4.71 -11.90
N ALA A 116 -1.33 5.67 -12.62
CA ALA A 116 -2.73 6.06 -12.45
C ALA A 116 -3.68 4.90 -12.75
N LEU A 117 -3.37 4.07 -13.77
CA LEU A 117 -4.16 2.88 -14.11
C LEU A 117 -4.17 1.85 -12.99
N ILE A 118 -3.03 1.61 -12.36
CA ILE A 118 -2.95 0.65 -11.27
C ILE A 118 -3.54 1.18 -9.98
N ALA A 119 -3.40 2.49 -9.73
CA ALA A 119 -4.11 3.11 -8.62
C ALA A 119 -5.62 2.91 -8.73
N GLU A 120 -6.19 3.00 -9.92
CA GLU A 120 -7.61 2.76 -10.17
C GLU A 120 -8.01 1.29 -9.95
N LEU A 121 -7.19 0.33 -10.39
CA LEU A 121 -7.41 -1.09 -10.14
C LEU A 121 -7.40 -1.48 -8.66
N THR A 122 -6.82 -0.65 -7.81
CA THR A 122 -6.74 -0.86 -6.37
C THR A 122 -7.73 -0.02 -5.58
N ASP A 123 -8.69 0.65 -6.24
CA ASP A 123 -9.54 1.67 -5.61
C ASP A 123 -8.74 2.73 -4.84
N ASN A 124 -7.55 3.06 -5.32
CA ASN A 124 -6.57 3.91 -4.65
C ASN A 124 -6.15 3.41 -3.25
N ILE A 125 -6.39 2.14 -2.94
CA ILE A 125 -6.14 1.58 -1.60
C ILE A 125 -4.65 1.41 -1.31
N TRP A 126 -3.89 0.95 -2.28
CA TRP A 126 -2.44 0.99 -2.26
C TRP A 126 -1.93 0.98 -3.69
N ASN A 127 -1.44 2.09 -4.12
CA ASN A 127 -0.87 2.24 -5.44
C ASN A 127 0.32 1.28 -5.56
N VAL A 128 0.34 0.45 -6.58
CA VAL A 128 1.49 -0.43 -6.88
C VAL A 128 2.77 0.39 -7.13
N SER A 129 2.60 1.65 -7.55
CA SER A 129 3.68 2.63 -7.52
C SER A 129 4.26 2.78 -6.11
N ASP A 130 3.41 2.86 -5.09
CA ASP A 130 3.86 2.96 -3.70
C ASP A 130 4.58 1.67 -3.24
N GLN A 131 4.12 0.48 -3.66
CA GLN A 131 4.82 -0.78 -3.38
C GLN A 131 6.19 -0.85 -4.06
N ASN A 132 6.24 -0.53 -5.34
CA ASN A 132 7.50 -0.53 -6.08
C ASN A 132 8.44 0.57 -5.56
N THR A 133 7.93 1.75 -5.25
CA THR A 133 8.71 2.83 -4.65
C THR A 133 9.17 2.43 -3.24
N PHE A 134 8.31 1.78 -2.45
CA PHE A 134 8.67 1.24 -1.14
C PHE A 134 9.80 0.23 -1.22
N LEU A 135 9.72 -0.75 -2.13
CA LEU A 135 10.76 -1.76 -2.33
C LEU A 135 12.02 -1.20 -2.97
N ALA A 136 11.88 -0.29 -3.92
CA ALA A 136 12.99 0.33 -4.65
C ALA A 136 13.61 1.54 -3.95
N SER A 137 13.03 2.01 -2.85
CA SER A 137 13.57 3.15 -2.12
C SER A 137 14.96 2.83 -1.57
N ASN A 138 15.92 3.69 -1.90
CA ASN A 138 17.28 3.63 -1.36
C ASN A 138 17.45 4.49 -0.10
N LYS A 139 16.37 5.08 0.42
CA LYS A 139 16.44 5.90 1.62
C LYS A 139 16.59 5.04 2.87
N PRO A 140 17.36 5.54 3.85
CA PRO A 140 17.64 4.78 5.07
C PRO A 140 16.40 4.56 5.94
N ILE A 141 15.36 5.39 5.77
CA ILE A 141 14.13 5.32 6.57
C ILE A 141 12.90 5.31 5.65
N THR A 142 11.92 4.52 6.03
CA THR A 142 10.59 4.51 5.43
C THR A 142 9.54 4.71 6.52
N LEU A 143 8.68 5.68 6.34
CA LEU A 143 7.57 5.98 7.24
C LEU A 143 6.27 5.43 6.65
N LEU A 144 5.52 4.69 7.46
CA LEU A 144 4.17 4.22 7.14
C LEU A 144 3.20 5.02 8.02
N VAL A 145 2.29 5.76 7.39
CA VAL A 145 1.31 6.62 8.06
C VAL A 145 -0.11 6.20 7.70
N GLU A 146 -1.12 6.61 8.49
CA GLU A 146 -2.47 6.15 8.27
C GLU A 146 -3.09 6.73 7.00
N GLY A 147 -3.06 8.03 6.83
CA GLY A 147 -3.78 8.73 5.77
C GLY A 147 -2.91 9.46 4.75
N LYS A 148 -3.51 9.78 3.60
CA LYS A 148 -2.86 10.66 2.60
C LYS A 148 -2.62 12.06 3.16
N THR A 149 -3.51 12.55 4.02
CA THR A 149 -3.35 13.83 4.72
C THR A 149 -2.16 13.80 5.66
N ASP A 150 -1.94 12.69 6.39
CA ASP A 150 -0.81 12.53 7.30
C ASP A 150 0.52 12.57 6.54
N LYS A 151 0.57 11.92 5.36
CA LYS A 151 1.71 12.01 4.47
C LYS A 151 2.02 13.46 4.11
N ILE A 152 1.03 14.23 3.68
CA ILE A 152 1.19 15.64 3.31
C ILE A 152 1.72 16.45 4.50
N HIS A 153 1.14 16.25 5.68
CA HIS A 153 1.53 16.95 6.91
C HIS A 153 2.97 16.63 7.31
N ILE A 154 3.39 15.36 7.30
CA ILE A 154 4.75 14.96 7.66
C ILE A 154 5.77 15.47 6.64
N GLU A 155 5.49 15.36 5.35
CA GLU A 155 6.39 15.82 4.29
C GLU A 155 6.58 17.35 4.37
N GLU A 156 5.51 18.13 4.58
CA GLU A 156 5.62 19.57 4.70
C GLU A 156 6.30 19.99 6.01
N ALA A 157 5.94 19.37 7.14
CA ALA A 157 6.61 19.62 8.42
C ALA A 157 8.10 19.32 8.34
N PHE A 158 8.51 18.25 7.67
CA PHE A 158 9.91 17.92 7.49
C PHE A 158 10.66 18.97 6.67
N LYS A 159 10.07 19.48 5.60
CA LYS A 159 10.66 20.59 4.83
C LYS A 159 11.00 21.78 5.72
N ARG A 160 10.08 22.15 6.63
CA ARG A 160 10.22 23.29 7.53
C ARG A 160 11.24 23.03 8.64
N LEU A 161 11.29 21.81 9.15
CA LEU A 161 12.12 21.41 10.29
C LEU A 161 13.44 20.75 9.89
N LYS A 162 13.72 20.58 8.59
CA LYS A 162 14.91 19.88 8.09
C LYS A 162 16.23 20.43 8.64
N GLY A 163 16.31 21.73 8.89
CA GLY A 163 17.48 22.36 9.51
C GLY A 163 17.81 21.81 10.88
N SER A 164 16.79 21.39 11.66
CA SER A 164 16.96 20.78 12.98
C SER A 164 17.26 19.27 12.92
N TYR A 165 16.98 18.63 11.76
CA TYR A 165 17.15 17.17 11.55
C TYR A 165 17.88 16.89 10.21
N PRO A 166 19.11 17.40 10.03
CA PRO A 166 19.83 17.33 8.75
C PRO A 166 20.13 15.89 8.30
N GLU A 167 20.28 14.98 9.24
CA GLU A 167 20.60 13.57 8.98
C GLU A 167 19.39 12.68 8.62
N LEU A 168 18.17 13.22 8.78
CA LEU A 168 16.98 12.46 8.39
C LEU A 168 16.78 12.50 6.88
N ASP A 169 16.62 11.32 6.31
CA ASP A 169 16.22 11.11 4.92
C ASP A 169 15.26 9.93 4.85
N PHE A 170 14.05 10.17 4.41
CA PHE A 170 12.99 9.16 4.42
C PHE A 170 11.99 9.34 3.28
N ASP A 171 11.27 8.26 2.98
CA ASP A 171 10.04 8.28 2.18
C ASP A 171 8.83 8.04 3.08
N VAL A 172 7.67 8.61 2.72
CA VAL A 172 6.41 8.47 3.46
C VAL A 172 5.37 7.77 2.60
N PHE A 173 4.75 6.72 3.16
CA PHE A 173 3.69 5.94 2.51
C PHE A 173 2.42 5.93 3.34
N ALA A 174 1.30 6.31 2.71
CA ALA A 174 -0.02 6.26 3.33
C ALA A 174 -0.62 4.84 3.20
N MET A 175 -1.02 4.26 4.31
CA MET A 175 -1.54 2.89 4.40
C MET A 175 -3.06 2.81 4.46
N ASN A 176 -3.76 3.93 4.59
CA ASN A 176 -5.19 4.14 4.73
C ASN A 176 -5.80 3.76 6.09
N THR A 177 -5.17 2.90 6.88
CA THR A 177 -5.64 2.54 8.23
C THR A 177 -4.49 2.07 9.11
N CYS A 178 -4.64 2.22 10.45
CA CYS A 178 -3.71 1.69 11.45
C CYS A 178 -3.58 0.14 11.35
N GLU A 179 -4.67 -0.58 11.08
CA GLU A 179 -4.64 -2.04 10.92
C GLU A 179 -3.74 -2.46 9.75
N ARG A 180 -3.70 -1.70 8.66
CA ARG A 180 -2.78 -1.99 7.54
C ARG A 180 -1.33 -1.72 7.87
N ILE A 181 -1.03 -0.65 8.60
CA ILE A 181 0.32 -0.40 9.11
C ILE A 181 0.77 -1.61 9.93
N LYS A 182 -0.08 -2.05 10.85
CA LYS A 182 0.16 -3.25 11.68
C LYS A 182 0.42 -4.49 10.81
N ASP A 183 -0.47 -4.80 9.87
CA ASP A 183 -0.39 -6.01 9.06
C ASP A 183 0.87 -6.03 8.18
N VAL A 184 1.23 -4.89 7.59
CA VAL A 184 2.46 -4.74 6.81
C VAL A 184 3.70 -4.92 7.69
N LEU A 185 3.78 -4.23 8.82
CA LEU A 185 4.94 -4.32 9.71
C LEU A 185 5.11 -5.74 10.29
N VAL A 186 4.01 -6.35 10.75
CA VAL A 186 4.02 -7.73 11.28
C VAL A 186 4.37 -8.73 10.17
N GLY A 187 3.82 -8.54 8.96
CA GLY A 187 4.14 -9.38 7.81
C GLY A 187 5.62 -9.31 7.43
N LEU A 188 6.15 -8.10 7.30
CA LEU A 188 7.58 -7.88 6.98
C LEU A 188 8.50 -8.38 8.08
N SER A 189 8.19 -8.14 9.35
CA SER A 189 9.02 -8.56 10.48
C SER A 189 9.08 -10.09 10.67
N LYS A 190 8.05 -10.81 10.23
CA LYS A 190 7.98 -12.28 10.25
C LYS A 190 8.63 -12.93 9.03
N SER A 191 8.72 -12.23 7.92
CA SER A 191 9.30 -12.73 6.68
C SER A 191 10.85 -12.74 6.70
N LEU A 192 11.46 -12.61 7.85
CA LEU A 192 12.91 -12.58 8.09
C LEU A 192 13.68 -13.86 7.70
N GLY A 193 13.01 -14.84 7.12
CA GLY A 193 13.65 -15.96 6.43
C GLY A 193 13.54 -15.87 4.92
N SER A 194 12.96 -14.78 4.37
CA SER A 194 12.83 -14.54 2.94
C SER A 194 14.02 -13.70 2.42
N ASP A 195 14.30 -13.85 1.16
CA ASP A 195 15.45 -13.33 0.41
C ASP A 195 15.61 -11.79 0.36
N ILE A 196 14.92 -11.03 1.22
CA ILE A 196 15.00 -9.56 1.26
C ILE A 196 15.99 -9.16 2.37
N ASP A 197 17.15 -8.69 1.95
CA ASP A 197 18.10 -8.02 2.84
C ASP A 197 17.69 -6.54 3.02
N TRP A 198 17.19 -6.22 4.20
CA TRP A 198 16.82 -4.83 4.54
C TRP A 198 18.03 -3.97 4.90
N GLY A 199 19.22 -4.55 5.06
CA GLY A 199 20.43 -3.84 5.47
C GLY A 199 20.22 -3.03 6.75
N SER A 200 20.61 -1.75 6.73
CA SER A 200 20.39 -0.80 7.83
C SER A 200 19.05 -0.03 7.71
N ARG A 201 18.23 -0.29 6.70
CA ARG A 201 16.98 0.43 6.47
C ARG A 201 16.00 0.24 7.63
N LYS A 202 15.43 1.34 8.10
CA LYS A 202 14.41 1.37 9.15
C LYS A 202 13.03 1.57 8.52
N ILE A 203 12.07 0.77 8.92
CA ILE A 203 10.65 0.89 8.52
C ILE A 203 9.86 1.20 9.77
N ILE A 204 9.23 2.35 9.80
CA ILE A 204 8.62 2.92 10.99
C ILE A 204 7.14 3.19 10.74
N GLY A 205 6.26 2.52 11.48
CA GLY A 205 4.83 2.82 11.52
C GLY A 205 4.53 3.96 12.50
N ILE A 206 3.77 4.92 12.05
CA ILE A 206 3.28 6.03 12.85
C ILE A 206 1.76 5.97 12.83
N MET A 207 1.15 5.83 13.99
CA MET A 207 -0.31 5.74 14.14
C MET A 207 -0.84 6.91 14.95
N ASP A 208 -2.06 7.33 14.68
CA ASP A 208 -2.78 8.27 15.53
C ASP A 208 -2.87 7.72 16.97
N ASN A 209 -2.79 8.60 17.95
CA ASN A 209 -2.92 8.23 19.36
C ASN A 209 -4.39 8.36 19.80
N ASP A 210 -5.25 7.66 19.07
CA ASP A 210 -6.69 7.55 19.32
C ASP A 210 -7.07 6.10 19.67
N GLY A 211 -8.36 5.82 19.86
CA GLY A 211 -8.83 4.49 20.22
C GLY A 211 -8.42 3.41 19.24
N ALA A 212 -8.45 3.68 17.93
CA ALA A 212 -8.13 2.72 16.89
C ALA A 212 -6.61 2.41 16.86
N GLY A 213 -5.77 3.44 16.93
CA GLY A 213 -4.32 3.28 16.97
C GLY A 213 -3.85 2.54 18.23
N VAL A 214 -4.42 2.88 19.39
CA VAL A 214 -4.13 2.21 20.66
C VAL A 214 -4.52 0.74 20.59
N ASP A 215 -5.69 0.41 20.08
CA ASP A 215 -6.16 -0.98 19.91
C ASP A 215 -5.27 -1.77 18.94
N ALA A 216 -4.83 -1.16 17.85
CA ALA A 216 -3.93 -1.79 16.90
C ALA A 216 -2.59 -2.16 17.55
N ILE A 217 -2.02 -1.27 18.35
CA ILE A 217 -0.78 -1.51 19.11
C ILE A 217 -0.96 -2.59 20.18
N HIS A 218 -2.05 -2.57 20.93
CA HIS A 218 -2.34 -3.62 21.93
C HIS A 218 -2.42 -5.00 21.28
N LYS A 219 -3.03 -5.14 20.11
CA LYS A 219 -3.08 -6.40 19.35
C LYS A 219 -1.68 -6.89 18.95
N MET A 220 -0.70 -6.01 18.83
CA MET A 220 0.70 -6.36 18.55
C MET A 220 1.49 -6.76 19.81
N LYS A 221 0.88 -6.70 21.00
CA LYS A 221 1.50 -6.96 22.31
C LYS A 221 2.69 -6.04 22.62
N ILE A 222 2.57 -4.79 22.24
CA ILE A 222 3.59 -3.77 22.45
C ILE A 222 3.48 -3.20 23.86
N ASN A 223 4.61 -3.12 24.57
CA ASN A 223 4.64 -2.80 25.99
C ASN A 223 4.73 -1.30 26.30
N ASN A 224 5.19 -0.48 25.37
CA ASN A 224 5.36 0.95 25.58
C ASN A 224 4.92 1.78 24.35
N PRO A 225 3.61 1.93 24.13
CA PRO A 225 3.07 2.54 22.93
C PRO A 225 3.39 4.05 22.77
N ASN A 226 3.84 4.72 23.84
CA ASN A 226 4.09 6.16 23.81
C ASN A 226 5.52 6.56 23.43
N LYS A 227 6.44 5.60 23.33
CA LYS A 227 7.80 5.89 22.89
C LYS A 227 8.04 5.32 21.50
N TYR A 228 8.45 4.12 21.36
CA TYR A 228 8.50 3.28 20.16
C TYR A 228 8.86 1.86 20.58
N ASP A 229 8.46 0.91 19.77
CA ASP A 229 8.81 -0.50 19.96
C ASP A 229 9.36 -1.11 18.69
N ALA A 230 10.34 -2.01 18.87
CA ALA A 230 10.88 -2.81 17.78
C ALA A 230 10.03 -4.07 17.57
N LEU A 231 9.80 -4.42 16.31
CA LEU A 231 9.03 -5.59 15.93
C LEU A 231 9.95 -6.70 15.43
N GLY A 232 9.86 -7.85 16.07
CA GLY A 232 10.64 -9.03 15.71
C GLY A 232 12.10 -8.95 16.19
N ALA A 233 12.92 -9.87 15.70
CA ALA A 233 14.34 -9.97 16.08
C ALA A 233 15.23 -8.99 15.29
N SER A 234 14.77 -8.50 14.13
CA SER A 234 15.52 -7.53 13.34
C SER A 234 15.24 -6.12 13.86
N ARG A 235 16.29 -5.35 14.02
CA ARG A 235 16.21 -3.94 14.40
C ARG A 235 15.88 -3.04 13.20
N ASN A 236 15.00 -3.49 12.29
CA ASN A 236 14.59 -2.76 11.09
C ASN A 236 13.17 -2.21 11.20
N PHE A 237 12.31 -2.82 12.01
CA PHE A 237 10.88 -2.51 12.07
C PHE A 237 10.52 -1.90 13.40
N TYR A 238 9.92 -0.73 13.36
CA TYR A 238 9.51 0.04 14.53
C TYR A 238 8.09 0.57 14.38
N ILE A 239 7.46 0.87 15.50
CA ILE A 239 6.14 1.48 15.53
C ILE A 239 6.01 2.38 16.75
N PHE A 240 5.27 3.48 16.60
CA PHE A 240 4.87 4.32 17.72
C PHE A 240 3.53 5.01 17.46
N LEU A 241 2.86 5.40 18.55
CA LEU A 241 1.74 6.33 18.50
C LEU A 241 2.24 7.76 18.46
N LEU A 242 1.52 8.66 17.79
CA LEU A 242 1.83 10.08 17.82
C LEU A 242 2.00 10.54 19.28
N PRO A 243 3.12 11.20 19.60
CA PRO A 243 3.38 11.67 20.95
C PRO A 243 2.37 12.77 21.30
N LYS A 244 1.59 12.56 22.37
CA LYS A 244 0.63 13.54 22.86
C LYS A 244 1.36 14.78 23.40
N ASN A 245 0.87 15.94 23.06
CA ASN A 245 1.24 17.17 23.74
C ASN A 245 0.47 17.28 25.06
N ASP A 246 1.04 17.97 26.04
CA ASP A 246 0.38 18.21 27.32
C ASP A 246 -0.99 18.88 27.10
N GLY A 247 -2.03 18.34 27.73
CA GLY A 247 -3.40 18.87 27.67
C GLY A 247 -4.37 18.09 26.78
N PHE A 248 -3.91 17.04 26.07
CA PHE A 248 -4.80 16.12 25.33
C PHE A 248 -5.08 14.85 26.16
N GLU A 249 -6.28 14.71 26.69
CA GLU A 249 -6.68 13.52 27.44
C GLU A 249 -7.08 12.39 26.50
N ASP A 250 -7.86 12.66 25.43
CA ASP A 250 -8.37 11.68 24.49
C ASP A 250 -8.07 12.06 23.03
N GLY A 251 -7.65 11.04 22.24
CA GLY A 251 -7.59 11.09 20.80
C GLY A 251 -6.66 12.16 20.21
N PHE A 252 -5.35 11.86 20.09
CA PHE A 252 -4.39 12.76 19.45
C PHE A 252 -4.11 12.29 18.02
N THR A 253 -4.46 13.13 17.05
CA THR A 253 -4.23 12.91 15.62
C THR A 253 -3.17 13.88 15.08
N ILE A 254 -2.70 13.67 13.87
CA ILE A 254 -1.63 14.49 13.30
C ILE A 254 -2.01 15.97 13.18
N GLU A 255 -3.28 16.28 13.00
CA GLU A 255 -3.78 17.64 12.94
C GLU A 255 -3.60 18.38 14.27
N ASN A 256 -3.54 17.64 15.38
CA ASN A 256 -3.28 18.22 16.70
C ASN A 256 -1.82 18.68 16.91
N CYS A 257 -0.93 18.35 15.97
CA CYS A 257 0.42 18.90 15.95
C CYS A 257 0.46 20.39 15.57
N TYR A 258 -0.60 20.90 14.93
CA TYR A 258 -0.72 22.32 14.62
C TYR A 258 -1.23 23.15 15.81
N PRO A 259 -0.95 24.45 15.85
CA PRO A 259 -1.60 25.35 16.79
C PRO A 259 -3.13 25.30 16.66
N VAL A 260 -3.83 25.32 17.80
CA VAL A 260 -5.31 25.20 17.85
C VAL A 260 -6.02 26.19 16.91
N ARG A 261 -5.49 27.41 16.76
CA ARG A 261 -6.06 28.42 15.86
C ARG A 261 -6.23 27.95 14.41
N LEU A 262 -5.28 27.18 13.88
CA LEU A 262 -5.33 26.68 12.49
C LEU A 262 -6.38 25.58 12.34
N TYR A 263 -6.51 24.73 13.34
CA TYR A 263 -7.54 23.71 13.37
C TYR A 263 -8.93 24.35 13.47
N GLU A 264 -9.13 25.31 14.36
CA GLU A 264 -10.39 26.07 14.49
C GLU A 264 -10.76 26.79 13.21
N GLU A 265 -9.80 27.43 12.53
CA GLU A 265 -10.03 28.10 11.25
C GLU A 265 -10.49 27.10 10.18
N SER A 266 -9.86 25.94 10.10
CA SER A 266 -10.25 24.90 9.15
C SER A 266 -11.65 24.34 9.42
N VAL A 267 -12.02 24.18 10.69
CA VAL A 267 -13.37 23.77 11.09
C VAL A 267 -14.39 24.84 10.72
N LYS A 268 -14.11 26.10 11.01
CA LYS A 268 -14.98 27.24 10.64
C LYS A 268 -15.21 27.30 9.13
N THR A 269 -14.15 27.20 8.34
CA THR A 269 -14.22 27.18 6.87
C THR A 269 -15.09 26.02 6.37
N SER A 270 -14.87 24.81 6.90
CA SER A 270 -15.61 23.62 6.53
C SER A 270 -17.09 23.69 6.91
N LEU A 271 -17.42 24.40 7.99
CA LEU A 271 -18.80 24.69 8.40
C LEU A 271 -19.47 25.67 7.44
N PHE A 272 -18.79 26.76 7.08
CA PHE A 272 -19.35 27.80 6.20
C PHE A 272 -19.64 27.26 4.81
N ASP A 273 -18.78 26.42 4.27
CA ASP A 273 -18.97 25.77 2.96
C ASP A 273 -20.22 24.89 2.90
N LYS A 274 -20.76 24.50 4.06
CA LYS A 274 -21.92 23.62 4.17
C LYS A 274 -23.20 24.26 4.66
N LEU A 275 -23.18 25.54 5.04
CA LEU A 275 -24.40 26.25 5.41
C LEU A 275 -25.40 26.24 4.24
N GLY A 276 -26.39 25.36 4.29
CA GLY A 276 -27.40 25.14 3.26
C GLY A 276 -27.50 23.69 2.74
N HIS A 277 -26.62 22.79 3.14
CA HIS A 277 -26.61 21.39 2.70
C HIS A 277 -26.95 20.37 3.81
N PHE A 278 -27.37 20.83 4.98
CA PHE A 278 -27.66 19.97 6.15
C PHE A 278 -29.08 19.40 6.20
N GLU A 279 -29.94 19.79 5.26
CA GLU A 279 -31.31 19.25 5.18
C GLU A 279 -31.26 17.75 4.89
N ASN A 280 -31.52 16.91 5.89
CA ASN A 280 -31.60 15.44 5.85
C ASN A 280 -30.37 14.62 6.31
N LEU A 281 -29.38 15.20 6.96
CA LEU A 281 -28.27 14.45 7.55
C LEU A 281 -28.45 14.33 9.08
N SER A 282 -28.06 13.17 9.64
CA SER A 282 -27.92 13.02 11.09
C SER A 282 -26.77 13.87 11.63
N ILE A 283 -26.85 14.29 12.89
CA ILE A 283 -25.81 15.10 13.56
C ILE A 283 -24.44 14.43 13.46
N ASP A 284 -24.37 13.10 13.65
CA ASP A 284 -23.13 12.33 13.59
C ASP A 284 -22.49 12.40 12.18
N LYS A 285 -23.28 12.24 11.14
CA LYS A 285 -22.81 12.37 9.74
C LYS A 285 -22.33 13.78 9.41
N ILE A 286 -22.96 14.80 9.99
CA ILE A 286 -22.52 16.19 9.84
C ILE A 286 -21.16 16.39 10.53
N ALA A 287 -21.00 15.88 11.74
CA ALA A 287 -19.77 15.99 12.50
C ALA A 287 -18.58 15.30 11.80
N ASP A 288 -18.79 14.08 11.30
CA ASP A 288 -17.79 13.32 10.57
C ASP A 288 -17.38 14.00 9.26
N ASP A 289 -18.35 14.56 8.53
CA ASP A 289 -18.07 15.23 7.28
C ASP A 289 -17.32 16.57 7.49
N ILE A 290 -17.63 17.32 8.55
CA ILE A 290 -16.88 18.51 8.94
C ILE A 290 -15.44 18.12 9.35
N LYS A 291 -15.30 17.08 10.16
CA LYS A 291 -13.99 16.57 10.58
C LYS A 291 -13.12 16.21 9.36
N ASN A 292 -13.64 15.43 8.42
CA ASN A 292 -12.92 15.02 7.22
C ASN A 292 -12.54 16.20 6.32
N LYS A 293 -13.45 17.17 6.15
CA LYS A 293 -13.18 18.38 5.37
C LYS A 293 -12.15 19.28 6.05
N SER A 294 -12.19 19.39 7.37
CA SER A 294 -11.22 20.17 8.12
C SER A 294 -9.82 19.59 8.00
N LYS A 295 -9.68 18.26 8.06
CA LYS A 295 -8.42 17.56 7.81
C LYS A 295 -7.88 17.85 6.42
N LEU A 296 -8.73 17.74 5.41
CA LEU A 296 -8.35 18.01 4.03
C LEU A 296 -8.00 19.48 3.81
N HIS A 297 -8.74 20.42 4.42
CA HIS A 297 -8.45 21.85 4.36
C HIS A 297 -7.08 22.17 4.97
N LEU A 298 -6.77 21.63 6.15
CA LEU A 298 -5.44 21.77 6.76
C LEU A 298 -4.33 21.24 5.86
N ALA A 299 -4.51 20.04 5.30
CA ALA A 299 -3.52 19.42 4.43
C ALA A 299 -3.28 20.22 3.15
N ASN A 300 -4.35 20.73 2.52
CA ASN A 300 -4.24 21.52 1.29
C ASN A 300 -3.59 22.90 1.50
N ASN A 301 -3.68 23.44 2.71
CA ASN A 301 -3.16 24.78 3.03
C ASN A 301 -1.85 24.74 3.83
N CYS A 302 -1.36 23.59 4.26
CA CYS A 302 -0.19 23.50 5.14
C CYS A 302 1.06 24.18 4.55
N SER A 303 1.23 24.20 3.24
CA SER A 303 2.33 24.91 2.58
C SER A 303 2.33 26.43 2.78
N THR A 304 1.21 27.01 3.19
CA THR A 304 1.07 28.46 3.43
C THR A 304 1.35 28.86 4.87
N TYR A 305 1.49 27.90 5.79
CA TYR A 305 1.71 28.16 7.22
C TYR A 305 3.14 28.57 7.49
N SER A 306 3.36 29.27 8.60
CA SER A 306 4.71 29.66 9.04
C SER A 306 5.50 28.48 9.60
N ASP A 307 6.83 28.60 9.62
CA ASP A 307 7.70 27.55 10.18
C ASP A 307 7.40 27.28 11.67
N GLU A 308 6.98 28.30 12.43
CA GLU A 308 6.60 28.18 13.83
C GLU A 308 5.38 27.28 14.04
N ASP A 309 4.46 27.26 13.08
CA ASP A 309 3.24 26.44 13.12
C ASP A 309 3.54 24.93 13.08
N PHE A 310 4.74 24.56 12.65
CA PHE A 310 5.18 23.16 12.60
C PHE A 310 5.95 22.71 13.85
N SER A 311 6.12 23.57 14.85
CA SER A 311 6.86 23.24 16.06
C SER A 311 6.33 22.00 16.80
N GLY A 312 5.01 21.75 16.76
CA GLY A 312 4.38 20.57 17.37
C GLY A 312 4.73 19.24 16.70
N PHE A 313 5.37 19.26 15.52
CA PHE A 313 5.87 18.04 14.86
C PHE A 313 7.27 17.62 15.34
N ASN A 314 7.99 18.46 16.08
CA ASN A 314 9.33 18.13 16.59
C ASN A 314 9.40 16.81 17.38
N PRO A 315 8.44 16.46 18.27
CA PRO A 315 8.48 15.19 18.98
C PRO A 315 8.49 13.97 18.03
N ILE A 316 7.79 14.04 16.89
CA ILE A 316 7.75 12.98 15.89
C ILE A 316 9.15 12.78 15.29
N PHE A 317 9.76 13.86 14.77
CA PHE A 317 11.09 13.77 14.14
C PHE A 317 12.18 13.41 15.14
N LYS A 318 12.05 13.79 16.40
CA LYS A 318 12.96 13.36 17.46
C LYS A 318 12.92 11.85 17.66
N ILE A 319 11.74 11.23 17.69
CA ILE A 319 11.60 9.77 17.79
C ILE A 319 12.19 9.09 16.54
N ILE A 320 11.92 9.61 15.35
CA ILE A 320 12.47 9.06 14.10
C ILE A 320 14.01 9.13 14.11
N ASP A 321 14.59 10.23 14.58
CA ASP A 321 16.04 10.38 14.67
C ASP A 321 16.66 9.45 15.72
N GLU A 322 16.02 9.25 16.87
CA GLU A 322 16.42 8.24 17.86
C GLU A 322 16.44 6.83 17.25
N ILE A 323 15.39 6.44 16.50
CA ILE A 323 15.32 5.14 15.84
C ILE A 323 16.42 5.01 14.76
N ARG A 324 16.72 6.08 14.02
CA ARG A 324 17.79 6.09 13.02
C ARG A 324 19.15 5.73 13.63
N GLN A 325 19.41 6.15 14.85
CA GLN A 325 20.69 5.96 15.55
C GLN A 325 20.86 4.54 16.12
N LEU A 326 19.80 3.71 16.16
CA LEU A 326 19.84 2.31 16.60
C LEU A 326 20.37 1.37 15.51
#